data_b89860a5390fd1f9b67e8cec69767a92
#
_entry.id   b89860a5390fd1f9b67e8cec69767a92
#
_cell.length_a   1.000
_cell.length_b   1.000
_cell.length_c   1.000
_cell.angle_alpha   90.00
_cell.angle_beta   90.00
_cell.angle_gamma   90.00
#
_symmetry.space_group_name_H-M   'P 1'
#
loop_
_entity.id
_entity.type
_entity.pdbx_description
1 polymer ?
#
loop_
_entity_poly.entity_id
_entity_poly.type
_entity_poly.pdbx_seq_one_letter_code
_entity_poly.pdbx_strand_id
1 'polypeptide(L)'
;SWTTGDGSPSYTSSGNGRLNLNSAAAYQAINTVVNKTYKLQVRVLSPNSSTSALIVRVGTSAGGTQNLNTTKAVTDFREGAILNTTFTATAQTSFIYVESDGVQLDVDYVRISRSDIPLRKLVYISYDNFLQIYKVTDDTNNSGNYSDPLRVYILPDHSAFGVSPRPNKSEYTVSYDYYTTHTDLSAHGDNMSLPDRFGTLV
;
A
#
# COMPACT_ATOMS: atom_id res chain seq x y z
N SER A 1 -9.09 8.06 2.49
CA SER A 1 -10.50 7.59 2.39
C SER A 1 -10.99 7.72 0.95
N TRP A 2 -11.87 6.83 0.53
CA TRP A 2 -12.55 6.90 -0.76
C TRP A 2 -13.68 7.93 -0.71
N THR A 3 -13.86 8.64 -1.80
CA THR A 3 -14.93 9.62 -1.99
C THR A 3 -15.88 9.11 -3.07
N THR A 4 -17.17 9.35 -2.90
CA THR A 4 -18.19 9.01 -3.90
C THR A 4 -17.93 9.76 -5.21
N GLY A 5 -17.84 9.02 -6.30
CA GLY A 5 -17.71 9.57 -7.66
C GLY A 5 -19.06 9.73 -8.32
N ASP A 6 -19.73 8.63 -8.58
CA ASP A 6 -21.06 8.57 -9.18
C ASP A 6 -21.83 7.40 -8.55
N GLY A 7 -23.16 7.48 -8.57
CA GLY A 7 -24.02 6.49 -7.92
C GLY A 7 -23.87 6.48 -6.39
N SER A 8 -24.07 5.33 -5.80
CA SER A 8 -24.04 5.13 -4.33
C SER A 8 -23.10 3.99 -3.96
N PRO A 9 -21.77 4.20 -4.04
CA PRO A 9 -20.83 3.19 -3.57
C PRO A 9 -21.00 3.00 -2.06
N SER A 10 -20.87 1.77 -1.59
CA SER A 10 -20.93 1.45 -0.17
C SER A 10 -19.64 0.78 0.29
N TYR A 11 -19.30 1.00 1.55
CA TYR A 11 -18.16 0.34 2.17
C TYR A 11 -18.64 -0.67 3.21
N THR A 12 -18.26 -1.92 3.03
CA THR A 12 -18.58 -2.98 3.97
C THR A 12 -17.42 -3.14 4.94
N SER A 13 -17.61 -2.68 6.18
CA SER A 13 -16.61 -2.81 7.25
C SER A 13 -16.58 -4.22 7.86
N SER A 14 -17.66 -4.99 7.70
CA SER A 14 -17.74 -6.39 8.12
C SER A 14 -17.00 -7.29 7.15
N GLY A 15 -16.06 -8.07 7.62
CA GLY A 15 -15.20 -8.91 6.78
C GLY A 15 -13.93 -8.16 6.35
N ASN A 16 -13.55 -8.24 5.08
CA ASN A 16 -12.26 -7.75 4.60
C ASN A 16 -12.25 -6.28 4.15
N GLY A 17 -13.25 -5.46 4.52
CA GLY A 17 -13.27 -4.04 4.22
C GLY A 17 -13.30 -3.72 2.73
N ARG A 18 -14.27 -4.25 1.99
CA ARG A 18 -14.40 -4.06 0.54
C ARG A 18 -15.21 -2.81 0.19
N LEU A 19 -14.82 -2.17 -0.90
CA LEU A 19 -15.62 -1.12 -1.52
C LEU A 19 -16.58 -1.76 -2.54
N ASN A 20 -17.87 -1.64 -2.28
CA ASN A 20 -18.92 -2.14 -3.16
C ASN A 20 -19.31 -1.09 -4.18
N LEU A 21 -19.24 -1.45 -5.46
CA LEU A 21 -19.63 -0.64 -6.59
C LEU A 21 -20.80 -1.34 -7.30
N ASN A 22 -22.01 -0.79 -7.19
CA ASN A 22 -23.19 -1.29 -7.90
C ASN A 22 -23.68 -0.20 -8.86
N SER A 23 -23.31 -0.28 -10.13
CA SER A 23 -23.46 0.81 -11.11
C SER A 23 -23.01 2.15 -10.49
N ALA A 24 -21.85 2.12 -9.84
CA ALA A 24 -21.37 3.23 -9.03
C ALA A 24 -19.87 3.40 -9.20
N ALA A 25 -19.38 4.56 -8.80
CA ALA A 25 -17.98 4.90 -8.87
C ALA A 25 -17.48 5.53 -7.57
N ALA A 26 -16.21 5.34 -7.29
CA ALA A 26 -15.51 6.01 -6.21
C ALA A 26 -14.13 6.46 -6.66
N TYR A 27 -13.60 7.47 -6.01
CA TYR A 27 -12.25 7.95 -6.30
C TYR A 27 -11.45 8.28 -5.03
N GLN A 28 -10.16 8.30 -5.19
CA GLN A 28 -9.22 8.74 -4.16
C GLN A 28 -8.14 9.61 -4.77
N ALA A 29 -7.87 10.75 -4.14
CA ALA A 29 -6.72 11.58 -4.46
C ALA A 29 -5.46 11.00 -3.80
N ILE A 30 -4.37 10.97 -4.55
CA ILE A 30 -3.06 10.53 -4.08
C ILE A 30 -1.99 11.56 -4.46
N ASN A 31 -0.97 11.70 -3.62
CA ASN A 31 0.19 12.50 -3.98
C ASN A 31 1.06 11.74 -4.99
N THR A 32 1.42 12.43 -6.05
CA THR A 32 2.24 11.90 -7.13
C THR A 32 3.40 12.85 -7.46
N VAL A 33 4.46 12.33 -8.05
CA VAL A 33 5.58 13.12 -8.56
C VAL A 33 5.44 13.23 -10.07
N VAL A 34 5.44 14.44 -10.58
CA VAL A 34 5.28 14.74 -12.01
C VAL A 34 6.33 14.00 -12.85
N ASN A 35 5.91 13.47 -13.99
CA ASN A 35 6.73 12.69 -14.93
C ASN A 35 7.27 11.36 -14.36
N LYS A 36 6.72 10.88 -13.25
CA LYS A 36 7.05 9.55 -12.74
C LYS A 36 5.98 8.54 -13.10
N THR A 37 6.41 7.32 -13.42
CA THR A 37 5.52 6.20 -13.76
C THR A 37 5.17 5.40 -12.51
N TYR A 38 3.90 5.07 -12.39
CA TYR A 38 3.32 4.31 -11.29
C TYR A 38 2.75 3.01 -11.81
N LYS A 39 2.93 1.94 -11.05
CA LYS A 39 2.20 0.68 -11.21
C LYS A 39 0.91 0.78 -10.43
N LEU A 40 -0.20 0.47 -11.07
CA LEU A 40 -1.54 0.42 -10.49
C LEU A 40 -2.05 -1.01 -10.58
N GLN A 41 -2.44 -1.57 -9.45
CA GLN A 41 -3.08 -2.86 -9.35
C GLN A 41 -4.42 -2.71 -8.64
N VAL A 42 -5.49 -3.18 -9.30
CA VAL A 42 -6.83 -3.20 -8.75
C VAL A 42 -7.33 -4.63 -8.76
N ARG A 43 -7.71 -5.17 -7.60
CA ARG A 43 -8.36 -6.46 -7.49
C ARG A 43 -9.84 -6.27 -7.20
N VAL A 44 -10.66 -6.94 -7.99
CA VAL A 44 -12.11 -6.94 -7.81
C VAL A 44 -12.63 -8.37 -7.72
N LEU A 45 -13.72 -8.50 -7.01
CA LEU A 45 -14.51 -9.72 -6.89
C LEU A 45 -15.91 -9.40 -7.44
N SER A 46 -16.48 -10.31 -8.17
CA SER A 46 -17.89 -10.20 -8.55
C SER A 46 -18.71 -11.15 -7.68
N PRO A 47 -19.62 -10.65 -6.86
CA PRO A 47 -20.47 -11.51 -6.02
C PRO A 47 -21.56 -12.23 -6.82
N ASN A 48 -21.82 -11.76 -8.04
CA ASN A 48 -22.89 -12.23 -8.90
C ASN A 48 -22.33 -12.96 -10.15
N SER A 49 -23.09 -13.90 -10.68
CA SER A 49 -22.74 -14.65 -11.89
C SER A 49 -22.86 -13.84 -13.20
N SER A 50 -23.08 -12.54 -13.13
CA SER A 50 -23.22 -11.66 -14.30
C SER A 50 -21.89 -11.06 -14.70
N THR A 51 -21.63 -10.95 -15.98
CA THR A 51 -20.46 -10.26 -16.51
C THR A 51 -20.57 -8.77 -16.20
N SER A 52 -19.51 -8.21 -15.64
CA SER A 52 -19.37 -6.78 -15.37
C SER A 52 -18.03 -6.28 -15.90
N ALA A 53 -17.88 -4.98 -16.00
CA ALA A 53 -16.61 -4.37 -16.34
C ALA A 53 -16.15 -3.42 -15.22
N LEU A 54 -14.89 -3.56 -14.84
CA LEU A 54 -14.18 -2.59 -14.02
C LEU A 54 -13.62 -1.52 -14.95
N ILE A 55 -14.01 -0.28 -14.75
CA ILE A 55 -13.43 0.89 -15.42
C ILE A 55 -12.49 1.58 -14.43
N VAL A 56 -11.29 1.83 -14.85
CA VAL A 56 -10.29 2.55 -14.05
C VAL A 56 -9.76 3.74 -14.83
N ARG A 57 -9.85 4.91 -14.23
CA ARG A 57 -9.35 6.17 -14.78
C ARG A 57 -8.36 6.80 -13.83
N VAL A 58 -7.36 7.45 -14.37
CA VAL A 58 -6.41 8.27 -13.60
C VAL A 58 -6.25 9.60 -14.29
N GLY A 59 -6.45 10.67 -13.55
CA GLY A 59 -6.34 12.02 -14.08
C GLY A 59 -5.96 13.05 -13.04
N THR A 60 -5.96 14.31 -13.43
CA THR A 60 -5.67 15.47 -12.56
C THR A 60 -6.92 15.98 -11.81
N SER A 61 -8.07 15.38 -12.07
CA SER A 61 -9.34 15.61 -11.40
C SER A 61 -10.10 14.30 -11.24
N ALA A 62 -11.13 14.28 -10.39
CA ALA A 62 -12.02 13.14 -10.23
C ALA A 62 -12.68 12.77 -11.56
N GLY A 63 -12.61 11.50 -11.97
CA GLY A 63 -13.12 11.01 -13.26
C GLY A 63 -12.28 11.39 -14.48
N GLY A 64 -11.21 12.17 -14.31
CA GLY A 64 -10.30 12.54 -15.39
C GLY A 64 -9.56 11.34 -15.97
N THR A 65 -9.23 11.42 -17.26
CA THR A 65 -8.63 10.33 -18.05
C THR A 65 -7.24 10.64 -18.59
N GLN A 66 -6.66 11.78 -18.17
CA GLN A 66 -5.42 12.32 -18.76
C GLN A 66 -4.22 11.36 -18.66
N ASN A 67 -4.16 10.55 -17.60
CA ASN A 67 -3.04 9.67 -17.32
C ASN A 67 -3.37 8.19 -17.61
N LEU A 68 -4.64 7.79 -17.50
CA LEU A 68 -5.10 6.43 -17.76
C LEU A 68 -6.61 6.40 -17.99
N ASN A 69 -7.04 5.58 -18.94
CA ASN A 69 -8.42 5.15 -19.11
C ASN A 69 -8.41 3.70 -19.60
N THR A 70 -8.88 2.78 -18.77
CA THR A 70 -8.84 1.36 -19.10
C THR A 70 -10.05 0.63 -18.53
N THR A 71 -10.45 -0.44 -19.21
CA THR A 71 -11.56 -1.28 -18.82
C THR A 71 -11.11 -2.73 -18.75
N LYS A 72 -11.52 -3.44 -17.71
CA LYS A 72 -11.27 -4.88 -17.52
C LYS A 72 -12.58 -5.61 -17.35
N ALA A 73 -12.87 -6.55 -18.25
CA ALA A 73 -13.99 -7.47 -18.05
C ALA A 73 -13.75 -8.36 -16.84
N VAL A 74 -14.79 -8.55 -16.04
CA VAL A 74 -14.79 -9.38 -14.83
C VAL A 74 -15.73 -10.56 -15.10
N THR A 75 -15.16 -11.68 -15.50
CA THR A 75 -15.91 -12.90 -15.89
C THR A 75 -15.72 -14.05 -14.92
N ASP A 76 -14.73 -13.95 -14.03
CA ASP A 76 -14.47 -14.96 -13.02
C ASP A 76 -14.98 -14.51 -11.65
N PHE A 77 -15.98 -15.22 -11.17
CA PHE A 77 -16.68 -14.91 -9.91
C PHE A 77 -16.06 -15.59 -8.69
N ARG A 78 -15.17 -16.56 -8.89
CA ARG A 78 -14.59 -17.36 -7.80
C ARG A 78 -13.25 -16.81 -7.33
N GLU A 79 -12.40 -16.45 -8.29
CA GLU A 79 -11.03 -16.01 -7.99
C GLU A 79 -10.86 -14.48 -8.04
N GLY A 80 -11.86 -13.79 -8.59
CA GLY A 80 -11.79 -12.35 -8.83
C GLY A 80 -10.92 -12.01 -10.04
N ALA A 81 -10.92 -10.75 -10.41
CA ALA A 81 -10.10 -10.23 -11.50
C ALA A 81 -9.08 -9.23 -10.98
N ILE A 82 -7.87 -9.27 -11.56
CA ILE A 82 -6.81 -8.31 -11.23
C ILE A 82 -6.50 -7.51 -12.48
N LEU A 83 -6.65 -6.19 -12.38
CA LEU A 83 -6.13 -5.24 -13.35
C LEU A 83 -4.73 -4.82 -12.93
N ASN A 84 -3.74 -5.09 -13.78
CA ASN A 84 -2.38 -4.58 -13.64
C ASN A 84 -2.10 -3.61 -14.78
N THR A 85 -1.77 -2.38 -14.47
CA THR A 85 -1.48 -1.35 -15.47
C THR A 85 -0.47 -0.34 -14.94
N THR A 86 -0.08 0.60 -15.77
CA THR A 86 0.81 1.70 -15.39
C THR A 86 0.25 3.02 -15.87
N PHE A 87 0.58 4.10 -15.17
CA PHE A 87 0.32 5.47 -15.63
C PHE A 87 1.50 6.38 -15.29
N THR A 88 1.65 7.43 -16.06
CA THR A 88 2.64 8.50 -15.77
C THR A 88 1.89 9.71 -15.22
N ALA A 89 2.27 10.16 -14.04
CA ALA A 89 1.63 11.31 -13.42
C ALA A 89 2.01 12.61 -14.12
N THR A 90 1.02 13.43 -14.44
CA THR A 90 1.19 14.74 -15.06
C THR A 90 1.03 15.90 -14.06
N ALA A 91 0.63 15.60 -12.83
CA ALA A 91 0.45 16.57 -11.74
C ALA A 91 0.99 16.02 -10.41
N GLN A 92 1.11 16.88 -9.40
CA GLN A 92 1.50 16.49 -8.04
C GLN A 92 0.37 15.74 -7.28
N THR A 93 -0.86 15.84 -7.78
CA THR A 93 -2.00 15.08 -7.28
C THR A 93 -2.63 14.34 -8.45
N SER A 94 -2.81 13.04 -8.29
CA SER A 94 -3.56 12.21 -9.23
C SER A 94 -4.80 11.65 -8.54
N PHE A 95 -5.89 11.57 -9.27
CA PHE A 95 -7.16 11.00 -8.82
C PHE A 95 -7.30 9.62 -9.44
N ILE A 96 -7.36 8.60 -8.60
CA ILE A 96 -7.65 7.24 -9.01
C ILE A 96 -9.15 7.04 -8.91
N TYR A 97 -9.80 6.76 -10.02
CA TYR A 97 -11.23 6.57 -10.15
C TYR A 97 -11.52 5.14 -10.54
N VAL A 98 -12.39 4.47 -9.80
CA VAL A 98 -12.82 3.10 -10.04
C VAL A 98 -14.35 3.09 -10.18
N GLU A 99 -14.84 2.38 -11.18
CA GLU A 99 -16.25 2.33 -11.54
C GLU A 99 -16.64 0.92 -11.95
N SER A 100 -17.84 0.51 -11.61
CA SER A 100 -18.50 -0.67 -12.14
C SER A 100 -19.47 -0.30 -13.25
N ASP A 101 -19.27 -0.87 -14.45
CA ASP A 101 -20.20 -0.75 -15.56
C ASP A 101 -21.27 -1.85 -15.44
N GLY A 102 -22.40 -1.49 -14.86
CA GLY A 102 -23.63 -2.27 -14.83
C GLY A 102 -23.88 -3.03 -13.54
N VAL A 103 -23.18 -4.10 -13.21
CA VAL A 103 -23.47 -4.93 -12.04
C VAL A 103 -22.49 -4.71 -10.91
N GLN A 104 -22.84 -5.23 -9.74
CA GLN A 104 -22.04 -5.11 -8.54
C GLN A 104 -20.63 -5.68 -8.71
N LEU A 105 -19.64 -4.89 -8.35
CA LEU A 105 -18.25 -5.29 -8.15
C LEU A 105 -17.79 -4.89 -6.75
N ASP A 106 -17.10 -5.79 -6.08
CA ASP A 106 -16.45 -5.53 -4.80
C ASP A 106 -14.97 -5.29 -5.05
N VAL A 107 -14.49 -4.08 -4.81
CA VAL A 107 -13.06 -3.76 -4.86
C VAL A 107 -12.42 -4.24 -3.56
N ASP A 108 -11.54 -5.24 -3.69
CA ASP A 108 -10.82 -5.85 -2.57
C ASP A 108 -9.61 -4.98 -2.17
N TYR A 109 -8.83 -4.55 -3.18
CA TYR A 109 -7.75 -3.60 -2.93
C TYR A 109 -7.41 -2.78 -4.18
N VAL A 110 -6.84 -1.61 -3.92
CA VAL A 110 -6.12 -0.80 -4.90
C VAL A 110 -4.71 -0.56 -4.37
N ARG A 111 -3.71 -0.96 -5.14
CA ARG A 111 -2.30 -0.78 -4.80
C ARG A 111 -1.63 0.09 -5.84
N ILE A 112 -0.85 1.04 -5.36
CA ILE A 112 -0.11 1.98 -6.20
C ILE A 112 1.31 2.04 -5.70
N SER A 113 2.25 1.92 -6.62
CA SER A 113 3.68 2.05 -6.33
C SER A 113 4.41 2.72 -7.48
N ARG A 114 5.43 3.50 -7.18
CA ARG A 114 6.31 4.04 -8.24
C ARG A 114 7.07 2.90 -8.91
N SER A 115 7.15 2.95 -10.24
CA SER A 115 7.85 1.90 -10.99
C SER A 115 9.36 1.98 -10.88
N ASP A 116 9.89 3.16 -10.55
CA ASP A 116 11.32 3.41 -10.35
C ASP A 116 11.80 3.19 -8.90
N ILE A 117 10.88 2.84 -8.00
CA ILE A 117 11.17 2.44 -6.62
C ILE A 117 10.88 0.94 -6.48
N PRO A 118 11.88 0.11 -6.26
CA PRO A 118 11.66 -1.32 -6.16
C PRO A 118 10.89 -1.65 -4.88
N LEU A 119 9.80 -2.43 -5.02
CA LEU A 119 9.16 -3.08 -3.89
C LEU A 119 9.95 -4.33 -3.55
N ARG A 120 10.77 -4.27 -2.52
CA ARG A 120 11.55 -5.42 -2.05
C ARG A 120 11.54 -5.53 -0.54
N LYS A 121 11.64 -6.76 -0.06
CA LYS A 121 11.83 -7.01 1.36
C LYS A 121 13.25 -6.61 1.74
N LEU A 122 13.39 -5.81 2.79
CA LEU A 122 14.68 -5.50 3.39
C LEU A 122 15.15 -6.69 4.21
N VAL A 123 16.45 -6.98 4.16
CA VAL A 123 17.07 -8.02 4.96
C VAL A 123 17.49 -7.40 6.29
N TYR A 124 17.04 -7.99 7.40
CA TYR A 124 17.50 -7.57 8.72
C TYR A 124 18.95 -7.97 8.92
N ILE A 125 19.73 -7.04 9.46
CA ILE A 125 21.11 -7.28 9.93
C ILE A 125 21.23 -6.74 11.36
N SER A 126 22.09 -7.36 12.19
CA SER A 126 22.37 -6.81 13.51
C SER A 126 23.12 -5.49 13.39
N TYR A 127 22.97 -4.63 14.39
CA TYR A 127 23.67 -3.35 14.43
C TYR A 127 25.20 -3.54 14.41
N ASP A 128 25.71 -4.54 15.11
CA ASP A 128 27.14 -4.86 15.09
C ASP A 128 27.64 -5.24 13.70
N ASN A 129 26.89 -6.06 12.98
CA ASN A 129 27.23 -6.39 11.59
C ASN A 129 27.16 -5.15 10.68
N PHE A 130 26.21 -4.27 10.91
CA PHE A 130 26.18 -2.99 10.19
C PHE A 130 27.45 -2.19 10.45
N LEU A 131 27.85 -2.03 11.70
CA LEU A 131 29.05 -1.26 12.09
C LEU A 131 30.32 -1.86 11.47
N GLN A 132 30.46 -3.16 11.51
CA GLN A 132 31.68 -3.84 11.05
C GLN A 132 31.83 -3.89 9.52
N ILE A 133 30.73 -4.05 8.80
CA ILE A 133 30.77 -4.35 7.37
C ILE A 133 30.32 -3.16 6.50
N TYR A 134 29.31 -2.42 6.93
CA TYR A 134 28.61 -1.47 6.06
C TYR A 134 28.79 0.00 6.45
N LYS A 135 29.05 0.29 7.72
CA LYS A 135 29.16 1.68 8.21
C LYS A 135 30.20 2.49 7.46
N VAL A 136 31.38 1.93 7.24
CA VAL A 136 32.47 2.63 6.54
C VAL A 136 32.07 2.99 5.11
N THR A 137 31.31 2.13 4.46
CA THR A 137 30.83 2.34 3.10
C THR A 137 29.70 3.41 3.08
N ASP A 138 28.84 3.39 4.09
CA ASP A 138 27.71 4.31 4.20
C ASP A 138 28.09 5.70 4.72
N ASP A 139 29.15 5.80 5.54
CA ASP A 139 29.61 7.08 6.13
C ASP A 139 30.49 7.93 5.20
N THR A 140 31.02 7.36 4.15
CA THR A 140 31.78 8.14 3.17
C THR A 140 30.84 9.08 2.43
N ASN A 141 31.12 10.38 2.45
CA ASN A 141 30.36 11.43 1.76
C ASN A 141 30.44 11.30 0.22
N ASN A 142 30.69 10.12 -0.28
CA ASN A 142 30.81 9.86 -1.69
C ASN A 142 29.42 9.49 -2.23
N SER A 143 28.92 10.29 -3.16
CA SER A 143 27.62 10.09 -3.83
C SER A 143 27.45 8.70 -4.48
N GLY A 144 28.55 7.99 -4.73
CA GLY A 144 28.53 6.63 -5.25
C GLY A 144 28.01 5.55 -4.26
N ASN A 145 27.91 5.88 -2.98
CA ASN A 145 27.45 4.94 -1.94
C ASN A 145 25.93 5.02 -1.68
N TYR A 146 25.26 5.93 -2.36
CA TYR A 146 23.80 6.02 -2.29
C TYR A 146 23.16 5.08 -3.32
N SER A 147 22.27 4.22 -2.86
CA SER A 147 21.54 3.31 -3.74
C SER A 147 20.18 2.92 -3.14
N ASP A 148 19.47 2.03 -3.81
CA ASP A 148 18.24 1.47 -3.27
C ASP A 148 18.54 0.67 -1.98
N PRO A 149 17.88 0.96 -0.85
CA PRO A 149 18.08 0.22 0.38
C PRO A 149 17.83 -1.27 0.22
N LEU A 150 18.71 -2.09 0.78
CA LEU A 150 18.63 -3.55 0.74
C LEU A 150 18.49 -4.18 2.13
N ARG A 151 18.94 -3.47 3.16
CA ARG A 151 19.05 -3.94 4.53
C ARG A 151 18.42 -2.98 5.50
N VAL A 152 17.98 -3.52 6.62
CA VAL A 152 17.48 -2.76 7.77
C VAL A 152 18.20 -3.23 9.03
N TYR A 153 18.54 -2.31 9.90
CA TYR A 153 19.07 -2.58 11.23
C TYR A 153 18.33 -1.75 12.27
N ILE A 154 18.30 -2.24 13.50
CA ILE A 154 17.68 -1.54 14.63
C ILE A 154 18.80 -1.01 15.51
N LEU A 155 18.66 0.23 16.00
CA LEU A 155 19.60 0.80 16.95
C LEU A 155 19.55 0.03 18.28
N PRO A 156 20.67 -0.02 19.06
CA PRO A 156 20.74 -0.79 20.30
C PRO A 156 19.70 -0.39 21.35
N ASP A 157 19.29 0.86 21.35
CA ASP A 157 18.28 1.41 22.26
C ASP A 157 16.83 1.18 21.77
N HIS A 158 16.67 0.50 20.64
CA HIS A 158 15.38 0.25 19.98
C HIS A 158 14.55 1.52 19.65
N SER A 159 15.15 2.70 19.72
CA SER A 159 14.46 3.98 19.47
C SER A 159 14.18 4.23 17.99
N ALA A 160 15.00 3.66 17.11
CA ALA A 160 14.91 3.86 15.67
C ALA A 160 15.49 2.68 14.89
N PHE A 161 15.21 2.67 13.60
CA PHE A 161 15.87 1.77 12.64
C PHE A 161 16.62 2.59 11.58
N GLY A 162 17.64 2.00 11.01
CA GLY A 162 18.34 2.53 9.85
C GLY A 162 18.26 1.58 8.66
N VAL A 163 18.56 2.10 7.50
CA VAL A 163 18.62 1.32 6.24
C VAL A 163 20.00 1.46 5.59
N SER A 164 20.41 0.40 4.91
CA SER A 164 21.72 0.34 4.23
C SER A 164 21.55 -0.34 2.85
N PRO A 165 22.19 0.15 1.77
CA PRO A 165 22.87 1.44 1.65
C PRO A 165 21.97 2.65 1.93
N ARG A 166 22.57 3.84 2.07
CA ARG A 166 21.80 5.08 2.19
C ARG A 166 20.90 5.28 0.97
N PRO A 167 19.64 5.73 1.16
CA PRO A 167 18.73 5.98 0.06
C PRO A 167 19.27 7.01 -0.93
N ASN A 168 19.21 6.71 -2.21
CA ASN A 168 19.55 7.64 -3.30
C ASN A 168 18.38 8.54 -3.71
N LYS A 169 17.22 8.39 -3.09
CA LYS A 169 15.99 9.16 -3.30
C LYS A 169 15.33 9.44 -1.97
N SER A 170 14.60 10.54 -1.88
CA SER A 170 13.87 10.94 -0.66
C SER A 170 12.48 10.31 -0.54
N GLU A 171 11.99 9.66 -1.60
CA GLU A 171 10.61 9.19 -1.69
C GLU A 171 10.41 7.71 -1.30
N TYR A 172 11.41 7.08 -0.73
CA TYR A 172 11.25 5.71 -0.22
C TYR A 172 10.30 5.69 0.98
N THR A 173 9.40 4.72 0.98
CA THR A 173 8.54 4.40 2.12
C THR A 173 8.91 3.02 2.63
N VAL A 174 9.16 2.91 3.92
CA VAL A 174 9.40 1.64 4.61
C VAL A 174 8.14 1.29 5.37
N SER A 175 7.55 0.12 5.06
CA SER A 175 6.48 -0.47 5.85
C SER A 175 7.07 -1.56 6.73
N TYR A 176 6.72 -1.55 8.01
CA TYR A 176 7.20 -2.54 8.97
C TYR A 176 6.09 -2.92 9.94
N ASP A 177 6.12 -4.16 10.38
CA ASP A 177 5.29 -4.66 11.46
C ASP A 177 6.15 -4.71 12.72
N TYR A 178 5.58 -4.32 13.84
CA TYR A 178 6.27 -4.36 15.12
C TYR A 178 5.36 -4.91 16.22
N TYR A 179 5.97 -5.52 17.20
CA TYR A 179 5.29 -5.93 18.40
C TYR A 179 5.46 -4.82 19.45
N THR A 180 4.36 -4.34 19.99
CA THR A 180 4.43 -3.47 21.17
C THR A 180 4.87 -4.33 22.36
N THR A 181 5.84 -3.84 23.13
CA THR A 181 6.13 -4.40 24.44
C THR A 181 4.90 -4.23 25.31
N HIS A 182 4.52 -5.28 26.03
CA HIS A 182 3.46 -5.17 27.03
C HIS A 182 3.89 -4.13 28.07
N THR A 183 2.95 -3.30 28.50
CA THR A 183 3.14 -2.44 29.66
C THR A 183 3.40 -3.34 30.87
N ASP A 184 4.46 -3.07 31.62
CA ASP A 184 4.70 -3.79 32.86
C ASP A 184 3.48 -3.65 33.77
N LEU A 185 2.99 -4.78 34.28
CA LEU A 185 1.91 -4.78 35.25
C LEU A 185 2.44 -4.23 36.57
N SER A 186 2.21 -2.97 36.82
CA SER A 186 2.76 -2.26 37.98
C SER A 186 1.73 -1.98 39.07
N ALA A 187 0.45 -2.12 38.78
CA ALA A 187 -0.63 -1.85 39.71
C ALA A 187 -1.63 -3.01 39.83
N HIS A 188 -2.25 -3.14 40.99
CA HIS A 188 -3.33 -4.07 41.17
C HIS A 188 -4.55 -3.66 40.34
N GLY A 189 -4.91 -4.47 39.36
CA GLY A 189 -5.97 -4.17 38.40
C GLY A 189 -5.48 -3.92 36.97
N ASP A 190 -4.18 -3.91 36.72
CA ASP A 190 -3.64 -3.88 35.37
C ASP A 190 -4.02 -5.15 34.62
N ASN A 191 -4.53 -4.99 33.40
CA ASN A 191 -4.91 -6.11 32.55
C ASN A 191 -3.77 -6.48 31.61
N MET A 192 -3.47 -7.77 31.55
CA MET A 192 -2.58 -8.30 30.52
C MET A 192 -3.19 -8.13 29.13
N SER A 193 -2.48 -7.50 28.20
CA SER A 193 -2.86 -7.42 26.79
C SER A 193 -2.48 -8.69 26.02
N LEU A 194 -2.77 -9.87 26.60
CA LEU A 194 -2.58 -11.14 25.92
C LEU A 194 -3.79 -11.44 25.02
N PRO A 195 -3.58 -12.07 23.85
CA PRO A 195 -4.70 -12.57 23.06
C PRO A 195 -5.59 -13.50 23.91
N ASP A 196 -6.91 -13.44 23.72
CA ASP A 196 -7.91 -14.21 24.49
C ASP A 196 -7.61 -15.71 24.61
N ARG A 197 -6.91 -16.28 23.64
CA ARG A 197 -6.46 -17.69 23.66
C ARG A 197 -5.50 -18.03 24.80
N PHE A 198 -4.91 -17.04 25.46
CA PHE A 198 -4.03 -17.22 26.62
C PHE A 198 -4.67 -16.80 27.94
N GLY A 199 -5.85 -16.19 27.90
CA GLY A 199 -6.56 -15.70 29.08
C GLY A 199 -7.03 -16.79 30.04
N THR A 200 -6.99 -18.06 29.66
CA THR A 200 -7.36 -19.22 30.50
C THR A 200 -6.21 -19.77 31.33
N LEU A 201 -5.02 -19.19 31.26
CA LEU A 201 -3.82 -19.65 31.97
C LEU A 201 -3.46 -18.79 33.19
N VAL A 202 -4.35 -17.88 33.62
CA VAL A 202 -4.15 -17.00 34.78
C VAL A 202 -5.08 -17.40 35.90
#